data_b616fec499ecf1f74b781912e0e6f686
#
_entry.id   b616fec499ecf1f74b781912e0e6f686
#
_cell.length_a   1.000
_cell.length_b   1.000
_cell.length_c   1.000
_cell.angle_alpha   90.00
_cell.angle_beta   90.00
_cell.angle_gamma   90.00
#
_symmetry.space_group_name_H-M   'P 1'
#
loop_
_entity.id
_entity.type
_entity.pdbx_description
1 polymer ?
#
loop_
_entity_poly.entity_id
_entity_poly.type
_entity_poly.pdbx_seq_one_letter_code
_entity_poly.pdbx_strand_id
1 'polypeptide(L)'
;MASKTHLYKEVFGLLLQDEQYVIKWLSQYGALEYEQVLRLLNKPVSTAEKIIRNLKRWLYVTDIEGGYLGIDLTVRPDPKTIAAVWVLLKYGTEVAPMEHFPATYPSQLFFLKQQTGYEIIVIGAEEGHLLKLLQPADDIKYIIVLPDIAMVQGLRLPHAPCLFAVLKDAPDGKEPHITFYNGGQHGKENTVPV
;
A
#
# COMPACT_ATOMS: atom_id res chain seq x y z
N MET A 1 24.96 14.57 -26.03
CA MET A 1 24.28 13.47 -25.34
C MET A 1 23.18 14.06 -24.46
N ALA A 2 21.91 13.98 -24.86
CA ALA A 2 20.80 14.41 -24.02
C ALA A 2 20.71 13.49 -22.79
N SER A 3 20.70 14.08 -21.60
CA SER A 3 20.60 13.35 -20.35
C SER A 3 19.32 12.50 -20.34
N LYS A 4 19.41 11.24 -19.89
CA LYS A 4 18.26 10.34 -19.70
C LYS A 4 17.09 11.03 -18.97
N THR A 5 17.41 11.97 -18.06
CA THR A 5 16.44 12.76 -17.29
C THR A 5 15.61 13.72 -18.16
N HIS A 6 16.15 14.19 -19.28
CA HIS A 6 15.44 15.10 -20.17
C HIS A 6 14.45 14.35 -21.06
N LEU A 7 14.85 13.17 -21.54
CA LEU A 7 13.99 12.27 -22.29
C LEU A 7 12.78 11.79 -21.46
N TYR A 8 12.99 11.49 -20.18
CA TYR A 8 11.92 11.10 -19.26
C TYR A 8 10.87 12.21 -19.08
N LYS A 9 11.28 13.49 -18.98
CA LYS A 9 10.34 14.61 -18.83
C LYS A 9 9.48 14.84 -20.06
N GLU A 10 10.04 14.73 -21.26
CA GLU A 10 9.30 14.91 -22.52
C GLU A 10 8.31 13.77 -22.77
N VAL A 11 8.69 12.53 -22.47
CA VAL A 11 7.85 11.36 -22.70
C VAL A 11 6.74 11.25 -21.64
N PHE A 12 7.01 11.65 -20.40
CA PHE A 12 6.00 11.68 -19.33
C PHE A 12 4.83 12.61 -19.64
N GLY A 13 5.06 13.70 -20.38
CA GLY A 13 4.02 14.62 -20.83
C GLY A 13 3.08 14.05 -21.91
N LEU A 14 3.44 12.92 -22.53
CA LEU A 14 2.62 12.25 -23.55
C LEU A 14 1.77 11.10 -22.98
N LEU A 15 2.02 10.69 -21.74
CA LEU A 15 1.26 9.64 -21.08
C LEU A 15 -0.07 10.16 -20.55
N LEU A 16 -1.10 9.33 -20.64
CA LEU A 16 -2.37 9.61 -20.00
C LEU A 16 -2.21 9.63 -18.48
N GLN A 17 -3.06 10.36 -17.77
CA GLN A 17 -2.97 10.54 -16.33
C GLN A 17 -2.95 9.20 -15.56
N ASP A 18 -3.79 8.24 -15.94
CA ASP A 18 -3.83 6.92 -15.32
C ASP A 18 -2.52 6.13 -15.54
N GLU A 19 -1.88 6.28 -16.71
CA GLU A 19 -0.57 5.67 -17.00
C GLU A 19 0.53 6.28 -16.13
N GLN A 20 0.49 7.60 -15.93
CA GLN A 20 1.42 8.29 -15.01
C GLN A 20 1.26 7.82 -13.56
N TYR A 21 0.02 7.55 -13.10
CA TYR A 21 -0.23 7.02 -11.75
C TYR A 21 0.42 5.65 -11.56
N VAL A 22 0.25 4.72 -12.49
CA VAL A 22 0.87 3.40 -12.39
C VAL A 22 2.39 3.49 -12.29
N ILE A 23 3.02 4.27 -13.18
CA ILE A 23 4.48 4.45 -13.14
C ILE A 23 4.92 5.08 -11.81
N LYS A 24 4.18 6.09 -11.32
CA LYS A 24 4.47 6.71 -10.03
C LYS A 24 4.41 5.71 -8.89
N TRP A 25 3.34 4.92 -8.79
CA TRP A 25 3.19 3.93 -7.72
C TRP A 25 4.30 2.89 -7.74
N LEU A 26 4.60 2.33 -8.92
CA LEU A 26 5.68 1.35 -9.06
C LEU A 26 7.07 1.96 -8.79
N SER A 27 7.27 3.24 -9.11
CA SER A 27 8.51 3.95 -8.75
C SER A 27 8.64 4.20 -7.25
N GLN A 28 7.52 4.40 -6.55
CA GLN A 28 7.49 4.72 -5.12
C GLN A 28 7.50 3.47 -4.23
N TYR A 29 6.73 2.46 -4.61
CA TYR A 29 6.54 1.24 -3.82
C TYR A 29 7.43 0.07 -4.28
N GLY A 30 8.11 0.24 -5.40
CA GLY A 30 8.91 -0.82 -6.01
C GLY A 30 8.04 -1.76 -6.84
N ALA A 31 7.89 -3.01 -6.41
CA ALA A 31 7.02 -3.98 -7.07
C ALA A 31 5.69 -4.12 -6.34
N LEU A 32 4.58 -4.14 -7.10
CA LEU A 32 3.23 -4.37 -6.59
C LEU A 32 2.61 -5.59 -7.29
N GLU A 33 1.68 -6.26 -6.63
CA GLU A 33 0.91 -7.32 -7.27
C GLU A 33 0.05 -6.75 -8.41
N TYR A 34 -0.12 -7.54 -9.47
CA TYR A 34 -0.94 -7.15 -10.62
C TYR A 34 -2.35 -6.72 -10.19
N GLU A 35 -2.97 -7.48 -9.28
CA GLU A 35 -4.30 -7.19 -8.75
C GLU A 35 -4.34 -5.88 -7.95
N GLN A 36 -3.29 -5.56 -7.18
CA GLN A 36 -3.19 -4.28 -6.47
C GLN A 36 -3.19 -3.10 -7.43
N VAL A 37 -2.43 -3.19 -8.52
CA VAL A 37 -2.38 -2.12 -9.54
C VAL A 37 -3.72 -1.96 -10.23
N LEU A 38 -4.44 -3.05 -10.56
CA LEU A 38 -5.78 -2.99 -11.11
C LEU A 38 -6.74 -2.23 -10.19
N ARG A 39 -6.71 -2.51 -8.89
CA ARG A 39 -7.60 -1.90 -7.91
C ARG A 39 -7.24 -0.45 -7.60
N LEU A 40 -5.95 -0.12 -7.52
CA LEU A 40 -5.49 1.26 -7.34
C LEU A 40 -5.95 2.17 -8.49
N LEU A 41 -6.03 1.65 -9.71
CA LEU A 41 -6.58 2.40 -10.85
C LEU A 41 -8.06 2.74 -10.69
N ASN A 42 -8.80 1.98 -9.91
CA ASN A 42 -10.25 2.17 -9.67
C ASN A 42 -11.04 2.38 -10.98
N LYS A 43 -10.76 1.56 -11.99
CA LYS A 43 -11.39 1.57 -13.31
C LYS A 43 -12.02 0.20 -13.60
N PRO A 44 -12.94 0.12 -14.59
CA PRO A 44 -13.36 -1.19 -15.11
C PRO A 44 -12.14 -2.03 -15.48
N VAL A 45 -12.16 -3.30 -15.11
CA VAL A 45 -11.03 -4.24 -15.26
C VAL A 45 -10.43 -4.19 -16.67
N SER A 46 -11.27 -4.24 -17.72
CA SER A 46 -10.81 -4.18 -19.11
C SER A 46 -10.06 -2.90 -19.46
N THR A 47 -10.43 -1.77 -18.83
CA THR A 47 -9.75 -0.48 -19.01
C THR A 47 -8.40 -0.50 -18.29
N ALA A 48 -8.36 -0.95 -17.04
CA ALA A 48 -7.13 -1.04 -16.26
C ALA A 48 -6.12 -2.00 -16.91
N GLU A 49 -6.57 -3.16 -17.38
CA GLU A 49 -5.72 -4.10 -18.14
C GLU A 49 -5.16 -3.48 -19.43
N LYS A 50 -5.96 -2.68 -20.15
CA LYS A 50 -5.50 -1.98 -21.35
C LYS A 50 -4.40 -0.97 -21.01
N ILE A 51 -4.53 -0.22 -19.91
CA ILE A 51 -3.51 0.71 -19.44
C ILE A 51 -2.21 -0.04 -19.15
N ILE A 52 -2.27 -1.10 -18.34
CA ILE A 52 -1.08 -1.90 -17.98
C ILE A 52 -0.45 -2.52 -19.25
N ARG A 53 -1.24 -3.04 -20.18
CA ARG A 53 -0.76 -3.61 -21.44
C ARG A 53 -0.03 -2.56 -22.29
N ASN A 54 -0.54 -1.35 -22.37
CA ASN A 54 0.12 -0.25 -23.07
C ASN A 54 1.46 0.09 -22.42
N LEU A 55 1.51 0.22 -21.10
CA LEU A 55 2.73 0.50 -20.36
C LEU A 55 3.80 -0.60 -20.55
N LYS A 56 3.38 -1.87 -20.55
CA LYS A 56 4.28 -2.99 -20.87
C LYS A 56 4.78 -2.93 -22.30
N ARG A 57 3.92 -2.63 -23.27
CA ARG A 57 4.30 -2.48 -24.68
C ARG A 57 5.36 -1.39 -24.90
N TRP A 58 5.28 -0.32 -24.11
CA TRP A 58 6.22 0.80 -24.17
C TRP A 58 7.40 0.64 -23.20
N LEU A 59 7.54 -0.53 -22.55
CA LEU A 59 8.60 -0.85 -21.61
C LEU A 59 8.70 0.07 -20.39
N TYR A 60 7.62 0.72 -20.00
CA TYR A 60 7.54 1.50 -18.75
C TYR A 60 7.27 0.62 -17.54
N VAL A 61 6.65 -0.53 -17.77
CA VAL A 61 6.30 -1.51 -16.73
C VAL A 61 6.69 -2.90 -17.24
N THR A 62 7.16 -3.73 -16.34
CA THR A 62 7.55 -5.12 -16.64
C THR A 62 6.90 -6.09 -15.66
N ASP A 63 6.72 -7.33 -16.13
CA ASP A 63 6.32 -8.43 -15.26
C ASP A 63 7.53 -8.91 -14.46
N ILE A 64 7.32 -9.10 -13.17
CA ILE A 64 8.26 -9.70 -12.23
C ILE A 64 7.70 -11.06 -11.83
N GLU A 65 8.59 -12.03 -11.64
CA GLU A 65 8.21 -13.39 -11.21
C GLU A 65 7.32 -13.35 -9.96
N GLY A 66 6.31 -14.22 -9.93
CA GLY A 66 5.34 -14.27 -8.83
C GLY A 66 4.10 -13.42 -9.03
N GLY A 67 3.88 -12.85 -10.24
CA GLY A 67 2.66 -12.07 -10.54
C GLY A 67 2.75 -10.59 -10.14
N TYR A 68 3.95 -10.07 -9.97
CA TYR A 68 4.18 -8.66 -9.65
C TYR A 68 4.45 -7.82 -10.90
N LEU A 69 4.23 -6.51 -10.76
CA LEU A 69 4.60 -5.48 -11.72
C LEU A 69 5.65 -4.57 -11.12
N GLY A 70 6.64 -4.15 -11.91
CA GLY A 70 7.65 -3.19 -11.52
C GLY A 70 8.08 -2.31 -12.68
N ILE A 71 8.92 -1.31 -12.42
CA ILE A 71 9.48 -0.44 -13.45
C ILE A 71 10.70 -1.07 -14.15
N ASP A 72 11.34 -2.05 -13.54
CA ASP A 72 12.41 -2.86 -14.12
C ASP A 72 12.52 -4.23 -13.42
N LEU A 73 13.29 -5.15 -14.02
CA LEU A 73 13.47 -6.53 -13.54
C LEU A 73 14.32 -6.66 -12.27
N THR A 74 15.01 -5.61 -11.86
CA THR A 74 15.89 -5.64 -10.66
C THR A 74 15.13 -5.36 -9.38
N VAL A 75 13.95 -4.76 -9.49
CA VAL A 75 13.08 -4.45 -8.35
C VAL A 75 12.59 -5.75 -7.70
N ARG A 76 12.60 -5.78 -6.38
CA ARG A 76 12.09 -6.91 -5.59
C ARG A 76 10.82 -6.49 -4.84
N PRO A 77 9.79 -7.38 -4.80
CA PRO A 77 8.63 -7.13 -3.95
C PRO A 77 9.03 -7.06 -2.48
N ASP A 78 8.56 -6.04 -1.78
CA ASP A 78 8.67 -5.96 -0.33
C ASP A 78 7.35 -6.44 0.31
N PRO A 79 7.36 -7.57 1.05
CA PRO A 79 6.13 -8.12 1.63
C PRO A 79 5.38 -7.14 2.55
N LYS A 80 6.09 -6.26 3.24
CA LYS A 80 5.46 -5.25 4.11
C LYS A 80 4.75 -4.18 3.30
N THR A 81 5.37 -3.69 2.25
CA THR A 81 4.75 -2.74 1.32
C THR A 81 3.52 -3.36 0.64
N ILE A 82 3.61 -4.60 0.19
CA ILE A 82 2.49 -5.34 -0.40
C ILE A 82 1.32 -5.43 0.60
N ALA A 83 1.59 -5.85 1.84
CA ALA A 83 0.57 -5.91 2.89
C ALA A 83 -0.05 -4.53 3.19
N ALA A 84 0.77 -3.48 3.26
CA ALA A 84 0.30 -2.12 3.50
C ALA A 84 -0.61 -1.61 2.36
N VAL A 85 -0.29 -1.92 1.09
CA VAL A 85 -1.13 -1.55 -0.06
C VAL A 85 -2.45 -2.32 -0.04
N TRP A 86 -2.49 -3.57 0.37
CA TRP A 86 -3.75 -4.30 0.56
C TRP A 86 -4.63 -3.67 1.65
N VAL A 87 -4.03 -3.22 2.77
CA VAL A 87 -4.75 -2.49 3.81
C VAL A 87 -5.28 -1.15 3.31
N LEU A 88 -4.49 -0.40 2.53
CA LEU A 88 -4.95 0.82 1.86
C LEU A 88 -6.16 0.54 0.98
N LEU A 89 -6.10 -0.46 0.10
CA LEU A 89 -7.19 -0.83 -0.81
C LEU A 89 -8.48 -1.20 -0.07
N LYS A 90 -8.36 -1.83 1.09
CA LYS A 90 -9.52 -2.24 1.89
C LYS A 90 -10.08 -1.12 2.76
N TYR A 91 -9.24 -0.34 3.41
CA TYR A 91 -9.65 0.72 4.34
C TYR A 91 -9.86 2.07 3.66
N GLY A 92 -9.06 2.35 2.64
CA GLY A 92 -8.97 3.62 1.94
C GLY A 92 -9.75 3.64 0.62
N THR A 93 -10.92 3.01 0.51
CA THR A 93 -11.69 2.92 -0.74
C THR A 93 -12.02 4.28 -1.38
N GLU A 94 -12.01 5.37 -0.60
CA GLU A 94 -12.27 6.74 -1.06
C GLU A 94 -10.99 7.57 -1.25
N VAL A 95 -9.79 6.95 -1.06
CA VAL A 95 -8.51 7.65 -1.19
C VAL A 95 -8.22 7.90 -2.66
N ALA A 96 -7.97 9.16 -3.02
CA ALA A 96 -7.62 9.50 -4.39
C ALA A 96 -6.24 8.93 -4.77
N PRO A 97 -6.00 8.62 -6.06
CA PRO A 97 -4.74 8.03 -6.53
C PRO A 97 -3.48 8.80 -6.17
N MET A 98 -3.61 10.09 -5.84
CA MET A 98 -2.49 10.96 -5.48
C MET A 98 -2.36 11.22 -3.97
N GLU A 99 -3.27 10.69 -3.16
CA GLU A 99 -3.33 10.95 -1.71
C GLU A 99 -2.70 9.84 -0.86
N HIS A 100 -1.86 9.00 -1.48
CA HIS A 100 -1.09 8.00 -0.76
C HIS A 100 0.38 7.98 -1.21
N PHE A 101 1.28 7.75 -0.27
CA PHE A 101 2.72 7.89 -0.44
C PHE A 101 3.47 6.86 0.42
N PRO A 102 4.73 6.53 0.07
CA PRO A 102 5.61 5.84 1.01
C PRO A 102 5.78 6.69 2.28
N ALA A 103 5.69 6.04 3.44
CA ALA A 103 5.91 6.69 4.73
C ALA A 103 7.37 6.63 5.16
N THR A 104 7.70 7.38 6.22
CA THR A 104 9.00 7.28 6.87
C THR A 104 9.04 6.03 7.76
N TYR A 105 10.18 5.31 7.73
CA TYR A 105 10.39 4.16 8.62
C TYR A 105 10.07 4.50 10.09
N PRO A 106 9.35 3.65 10.82
CA PRO A 106 9.04 2.25 10.54
C PRO A 106 7.74 2.00 9.73
N SER A 107 6.99 3.05 9.40
CA SER A 107 5.76 2.94 8.59
C SER A 107 6.09 2.64 7.13
N GLN A 108 5.22 1.92 6.44
CA GLN A 108 5.37 1.59 5.02
C GLN A 108 4.63 2.57 4.12
N LEU A 109 3.47 3.05 4.58
CA LEU A 109 2.58 3.83 3.73
C LEU A 109 1.85 4.89 4.55
N PHE A 110 1.71 6.08 3.97
CA PHE A 110 0.87 7.18 4.45
C PHE A 110 -0.23 7.46 3.43
N PHE A 111 -1.44 7.78 3.91
CA PHE A 111 -2.52 8.27 3.06
C PHE A 111 -3.42 9.25 3.79
N LEU A 112 -4.13 10.07 3.00
CA LEU A 112 -5.15 10.99 3.50
C LEU A 112 -6.55 10.42 3.25
N LYS A 113 -7.40 10.42 4.27
CA LYS A 113 -8.82 10.10 4.16
C LYS A 113 -9.63 11.13 4.95
N GLN A 114 -10.50 11.89 4.27
CA GLN A 114 -11.33 12.91 4.89
C GLN A 114 -10.53 13.88 5.78
N GLN A 115 -9.42 14.39 5.26
CA GLN A 115 -8.47 15.30 5.94
C GLN A 115 -7.74 14.71 7.16
N THR A 116 -7.91 13.44 7.46
CA THR A 116 -7.14 12.74 8.49
C THR A 116 -5.98 11.97 7.85
N GLY A 117 -4.78 12.12 8.39
CA GLY A 117 -3.61 11.33 8.01
C GLY A 117 -3.67 9.93 8.62
N TYR A 118 -3.31 8.94 7.84
CA TYR A 118 -3.16 7.55 8.29
C TYR A 118 -1.79 7.04 7.91
N GLU A 119 -1.11 6.42 8.86
CA GLU A 119 0.11 5.66 8.59
C GLU A 119 -0.13 4.17 8.79
N ILE A 120 0.31 3.37 7.84
CA ILE A 120 0.27 1.91 7.92
C ILE A 120 1.65 1.40 8.28
N ILE A 121 1.73 0.68 9.40
CA ILE A 121 2.93 -0.02 9.84
C ILE A 121 2.67 -1.53 9.87
N VAL A 122 3.51 -2.29 9.18
CA VAL A 122 3.44 -3.75 9.17
C VAL A 122 4.57 -4.30 10.05
N ILE A 123 4.20 -5.01 11.11
CA ILE A 123 5.16 -5.59 12.06
C ILE A 123 5.06 -7.11 12.10
N GLY A 124 6.21 -7.76 12.09
CA GLY A 124 6.32 -9.20 12.34
C GLY A 124 6.25 -9.56 13.82
N ALA A 125 6.31 -10.85 14.13
CA ALA A 125 6.15 -11.38 15.49
C ALA A 125 7.13 -10.79 16.52
N GLU A 126 8.36 -10.45 16.10
CA GLU A 126 9.41 -9.95 16.99
C GLU A 126 9.65 -8.43 16.87
N GLU A 127 8.88 -7.75 16.01
CA GLU A 127 9.11 -6.35 15.65
C GLU A 127 8.29 -5.35 16.46
N GLY A 128 7.57 -5.77 17.50
CA GLY A 128 6.75 -4.88 18.34
C GLY A 128 7.51 -3.68 18.93
N HIS A 129 8.85 -3.79 19.06
CA HIS A 129 9.69 -2.68 19.49
C HIS A 129 9.70 -1.49 18.52
N LEU A 130 9.40 -1.69 17.23
CA LEU A 130 9.35 -0.63 16.22
C LEU A 130 8.26 0.41 16.51
N LEU A 131 7.19 0.02 17.21
CA LEU A 131 6.12 0.95 17.57
C LEU A 131 6.59 2.10 18.47
N LYS A 132 7.73 1.94 19.17
CA LYS A 132 8.35 3.02 19.97
C LYS A 132 8.95 4.13 19.11
N LEU A 133 9.18 3.86 17.83
CA LEU A 133 9.74 4.84 16.89
C LEU A 133 8.66 5.72 16.26
N LEU A 134 7.38 5.36 16.44
CA LEU A 134 6.27 6.15 15.95
C LEU A 134 6.17 7.46 16.73
N GLN A 135 6.13 8.58 16.01
CA GLN A 135 6.02 9.90 16.62
C GLN A 135 4.57 10.18 16.98
N PRO A 136 4.27 10.64 18.18
CA PRO A 136 2.93 11.13 18.49
C PRO A 136 2.61 12.32 17.57
N ALA A 137 1.50 12.23 16.85
CA ALA A 137 1.01 13.34 16.04
C ALA A 137 -0.51 13.41 16.19
N ASP A 138 -1.02 14.59 16.51
CA ASP A 138 -2.44 14.78 16.78
C ASP A 138 -3.33 14.51 15.56
N ASP A 139 -2.76 14.71 14.37
CA ASP A 139 -3.48 14.59 13.08
C ASP A 139 -3.24 13.25 12.37
N ILE A 140 -2.49 12.32 12.97
CA ILE A 140 -2.18 11.02 12.37
C ILE A 140 -2.77 9.89 13.20
N LYS A 141 -3.42 8.96 12.50
CA LYS A 141 -3.89 7.69 13.04
C LYS A 141 -3.04 6.55 12.49
N TYR A 142 -2.74 5.57 13.34
CA TYR A 142 -1.94 4.42 12.94
C TYR A 142 -2.82 3.22 12.63
N ILE A 143 -2.54 2.54 11.51
CA ILE A 143 -3.06 1.21 11.20
C ILE A 143 -1.90 0.23 11.38
N ILE A 144 -1.95 -0.55 12.45
CA ILE A 144 -0.91 -1.52 12.80
C ILE A 144 -1.32 -2.88 12.26
N VAL A 145 -0.57 -3.36 11.28
CA VAL A 145 -0.80 -4.67 10.64
C VAL A 145 -0.02 -5.73 11.40
N LEU A 146 -0.70 -6.77 11.82
CA LEU A 146 -0.18 -7.84 12.65
C LEU A 146 -0.38 -9.20 11.99
N PRO A 147 0.52 -10.18 12.21
CA PRO A 147 0.28 -11.57 11.84
C PRO A 147 -0.91 -12.17 12.58
N ASP A 148 -1.09 -11.81 13.87
CA ASP A 148 -2.17 -12.28 14.72
C ASP A 148 -2.59 -11.21 15.73
N ILE A 149 -3.89 -11.07 15.97
CA ILE A 149 -4.45 -10.10 16.91
C ILE A 149 -4.02 -10.34 18.37
N ALA A 150 -3.70 -11.58 18.73
CA ALA A 150 -3.22 -11.92 20.07
C ALA A 150 -1.93 -11.19 20.46
N MET A 151 -1.13 -10.78 19.46
CA MET A 151 0.10 -10.01 19.69
C MET A 151 -0.16 -8.66 20.37
N VAL A 152 -1.34 -8.06 20.21
CA VAL A 152 -1.67 -6.75 20.79
C VAL A 152 -1.43 -6.71 22.30
N GLN A 153 -1.66 -7.80 23.02
CA GLN A 153 -1.49 -7.88 24.47
C GLN A 153 -0.05 -7.62 24.95
N GLY A 154 0.94 -7.90 24.09
CA GLY A 154 2.37 -7.68 24.40
C GLY A 154 2.95 -6.37 23.84
N LEU A 155 2.17 -5.57 23.10
CA LEU A 155 2.66 -4.37 22.44
C LEU A 155 2.58 -3.14 23.34
N ARG A 156 3.62 -2.32 23.28
CA ARG A 156 3.57 -0.93 23.78
C ARG A 156 3.10 -0.01 22.66
N LEU A 157 1.83 0.37 22.72
CA LEU A 157 1.22 1.19 21.69
C LEU A 157 1.66 2.66 21.81
N PRO A 158 1.73 3.39 20.68
CA PRO A 158 1.95 4.82 20.68
C PRO A 158 0.77 5.55 21.35
N HIS A 159 1.03 6.77 21.88
CA HIS A 159 -0.01 7.65 22.40
C HIS A 159 -0.77 8.34 21.24
N ALA A 160 -1.35 7.55 20.37
CA ALA A 160 -2.14 8.00 19.22
C ALA A 160 -3.26 7.01 18.95
N PRO A 161 -4.35 7.41 18.26
CA PRO A 161 -5.38 6.50 17.85
C PRO A 161 -4.84 5.39 16.96
N CYS A 162 -5.04 4.14 17.36
CA CYS A 162 -4.59 2.96 16.61
C CYS A 162 -5.78 2.10 16.18
N LEU A 163 -5.67 1.61 14.96
CA LEU A 163 -6.50 0.54 14.40
C LEU A 163 -5.57 -0.65 14.15
N PHE A 164 -6.00 -1.85 14.44
CA PHE A 164 -5.25 -3.06 14.10
C PHE A 164 -5.85 -3.72 12.87
N ALA A 165 -4.99 -4.29 12.04
CA ALA A 165 -5.39 -5.10 10.90
C ALA A 165 -4.67 -6.44 10.93
N VAL A 166 -5.39 -7.51 10.61
CA VAL A 166 -4.81 -8.85 10.44
C VAL A 166 -5.11 -9.28 9.01
N LEU A 167 -4.06 -9.63 8.27
CA LEU A 167 -4.15 -10.18 6.92
C LEU A 167 -4.03 -11.69 6.97
N LYS A 168 -4.94 -12.39 6.27
CA LYS A 168 -4.87 -13.82 6.02
C LYS A 168 -4.91 -14.06 4.53
N ASP A 169 -4.05 -14.93 4.05
CA ASP A 169 -4.04 -15.29 2.64
C ASP A 169 -5.41 -15.81 2.21
N ALA A 170 -5.82 -15.40 1.02
CA ALA A 170 -7.06 -15.91 0.43
C ALA A 170 -6.84 -17.35 -0.06
N PRO A 171 -7.82 -18.24 0.10
CA PRO A 171 -7.74 -19.61 -0.42
C PRO A 171 -7.55 -19.68 -1.93
N ASP A 172 -7.99 -18.67 -2.66
CA ASP A 172 -7.86 -18.55 -4.11
C ASP A 172 -6.62 -17.77 -4.57
N GLY A 173 -5.81 -17.30 -3.64
CA GLY A 173 -4.56 -16.59 -3.90
C GLY A 173 -4.71 -15.20 -4.53
N LYS A 174 -5.94 -14.61 -4.52
CA LYS A 174 -6.18 -13.31 -5.17
C LYS A 174 -6.10 -12.15 -4.20
N GLU A 175 -7.07 -12.05 -3.28
CA GLU A 175 -7.15 -10.93 -2.34
C GLU A 175 -7.08 -11.46 -0.92
N PRO A 176 -6.15 -10.96 -0.06
CA PRO A 176 -6.10 -11.37 1.33
C PRO A 176 -7.36 -10.95 2.07
N HIS A 177 -7.84 -11.79 2.96
CA HIS A 177 -8.89 -11.42 3.89
C HIS A 177 -8.32 -10.51 4.98
N ILE A 178 -8.85 -9.29 5.11
CA ILE A 178 -8.39 -8.30 6.08
C ILE A 178 -9.49 -8.05 7.11
N THR A 179 -9.14 -8.27 8.38
CA THR A 179 -10.02 -7.97 9.53
C THR A 179 -9.46 -6.80 10.31
N PHE A 180 -10.30 -5.81 10.60
CA PHE A 180 -9.93 -4.63 11.40
C PHE A 180 -10.47 -4.73 12.82
N TYR A 181 -9.66 -4.25 13.79
CA TYR A 181 -9.97 -4.24 15.22
C TYR A 181 -9.67 -2.85 15.81
N ASN A 182 -10.59 -2.31 16.62
CA ASN A 182 -10.38 -1.03 17.28
C ASN A 182 -9.41 -1.14 18.46
N GLY A 183 -8.39 -0.29 18.52
CA GLY A 183 -7.38 -0.27 19.58
C GLY A 183 -7.86 0.16 20.96
N GLY A 184 -9.07 0.75 21.08
CA GLY A 184 -9.64 1.22 22.34
C GLY A 184 -10.45 0.21 23.15
N GLN A 185 -10.68 -0.98 22.64
CA GLN A 185 -11.39 -2.06 23.34
C GLN A 185 -10.64 -3.36 23.18
N HIS A 186 -10.00 -3.82 24.24
CA HIS A 186 -9.36 -5.12 24.28
C HIS A 186 -10.33 -6.23 23.80
N GLY A 187 -10.11 -6.74 22.61
CA GLY A 187 -10.63 -8.06 22.18
C GLY A 187 -12.10 -8.13 21.75
N LYS A 188 -12.81 -7.06 21.44
CA LYS A 188 -14.12 -7.16 20.78
C LYS A 188 -13.95 -6.96 19.28
N GLU A 189 -14.28 -7.99 18.54
CA GLU A 189 -14.40 -7.98 17.08
C GLU A 189 -15.48 -6.94 16.71
N ASN A 190 -15.05 -5.74 16.35
CA ASN A 190 -15.93 -4.82 15.65
C ASN A 190 -15.59 -4.97 14.15
N THR A 191 -16.36 -5.80 13.47
CA THR A 191 -16.48 -5.71 12.02
C THR A 191 -16.91 -4.28 11.71
N VAL A 192 -15.97 -3.43 11.34
CA VAL A 192 -16.28 -2.12 10.77
C VAL A 192 -16.91 -2.43 9.41
N PRO A 193 -18.19 -2.10 9.17
CA PRO A 193 -18.74 -2.22 7.83
C PRO A 193 -17.95 -1.28 6.92
N VAL A 194 -17.39 -1.83 5.88
CA VAL A 194 -16.70 -1.12 4.80
C VAL A 194 -17.74 -0.60 3.82
#